data_3331b4ebc98b9a12f4c8d2f865fb611c
#
_entry.id   3331b4ebc98b9a12f4c8d2f865fb611c
#
_cell.length_a   1.000
_cell.length_b   1.000
_cell.length_c   1.000
_cell.angle_alpha   90.00
_cell.angle_beta   90.00
_cell.angle_gamma   90.00
#
_symmetry.space_group_name_H-M   'P 1'
#
loop_
_entity.id
_entity.type
_entity.pdbx_description
1 polymer ?
#
loop_
_entity_poly.entity_id
_entity_poly.type
_entity_poly.pdbx_seq_one_letter_code
_entity_poly.pdbx_strand_id
1 'polypeptide(L)'
;WSSDVCSSDLFIVNTVLQRYVAKAKEIGAAFHATAPLPAELSIDEDDLCSFLFNLLDNAAEGAAGTPSGKPREIRCSLQIRQGYLAIRCENTFSGVVALDEENNLLTTKTASADHGYGLIQMRRIAAKYGSTLSVSYNAERFTVMTALKLP
;
A
#
# COMPACT_ATOMS: atom_id res chain seq x y z
N TRP A 1 -17.52 -11.94 -0.13
CA TRP A 1 -16.39 -11.16 -0.71
C TRP A 1 -16.89 -9.94 -1.49
N SER A 2 -16.19 -8.82 -1.40
CA SER A 2 -16.55 -7.62 -2.13
C SER A 2 -15.31 -6.85 -2.60
N SER A 3 -15.43 -6.17 -3.74
CA SER A 3 -14.45 -5.21 -4.18
C SER A 3 -15.15 -3.96 -4.71
N ASP A 4 -14.52 -2.82 -4.51
CA ASP A 4 -15.02 -1.53 -4.94
C ASP A 4 -13.82 -0.72 -5.42
N VAL A 5 -13.69 -0.60 -6.75
CA VAL A 5 -12.55 0.08 -7.36
C VAL A 5 -13.06 1.16 -8.30
N CYS A 6 -12.80 2.41 -7.92
CA CYS A 6 -13.01 3.54 -8.82
C CYS A 6 -11.86 3.63 -9.80
N SER A 7 -12.17 3.55 -11.08
CA SER A 7 -11.18 3.53 -12.15
C SER A 7 -10.34 4.81 -12.21
N SER A 8 -9.07 4.64 -12.53
CA SER A 8 -8.17 5.73 -12.87
C SER A 8 -8.06 5.86 -14.39
N ASP A 9 -7.81 7.05 -14.89
CA ASP A 9 -7.46 7.25 -16.30
C ASP A 9 -6.01 6.87 -16.58
N LEU A 10 -5.19 6.70 -15.54
CA LEU A 10 -3.82 6.26 -15.66
C LEU A 10 -3.78 4.74 -15.79
N PHE A 11 -3.46 4.26 -17.00
CA PHE A 11 -3.53 2.83 -17.36
C PHE A 11 -2.74 1.93 -16.41
N ILE A 12 -1.51 2.33 -16.07
CA ILE A 12 -0.65 1.50 -15.22
C ILE A 12 -1.23 1.30 -13.82
N VAL A 13 -1.87 2.31 -13.27
CA VAL A 13 -2.53 2.22 -11.96
C VAL A 13 -3.70 1.26 -12.02
N ASN A 14 -4.53 1.34 -13.06
CA ASN A 14 -5.65 0.40 -13.22
C ASN A 14 -5.16 -1.05 -13.33
N THR A 15 -4.09 -1.28 -14.07
CA THR A 15 -3.52 -2.62 -14.23
C THR A 15 -3.05 -3.18 -12.89
N VAL A 16 -2.35 -2.37 -12.10
CA VAL A 16 -1.89 -2.77 -10.77
C VAL A 16 -3.07 -3.05 -9.85
N LEU A 17 -4.05 -2.16 -9.81
CA LEU A 17 -5.22 -2.33 -8.93
C LEU A 17 -6.01 -3.60 -9.27
N GLN A 18 -6.19 -3.92 -10.54
CA GLN A 18 -6.89 -5.14 -10.94
C GLN A 18 -6.17 -6.41 -10.49
N ARG A 19 -4.85 -6.41 -10.50
CA ARG A 19 -4.06 -7.51 -9.96
C ARG A 19 -4.37 -7.76 -8.48
N TYR A 20 -4.51 -6.69 -7.70
CA TYR A 20 -4.78 -6.83 -6.26
C TYR A 20 -6.25 -7.08 -5.94
N VAL A 21 -7.18 -6.74 -6.82
CA VAL A 21 -8.56 -7.23 -6.73
C VAL A 21 -8.56 -8.76 -6.72
N ALA A 22 -7.83 -9.38 -7.65
CA ALA A 22 -7.71 -10.83 -7.72
C ALA A 22 -7.03 -11.41 -6.47
N LYS A 23 -5.95 -10.78 -6.02
CA LYS A 23 -5.22 -11.21 -4.83
C LYS A 23 -6.09 -11.13 -3.57
N ALA A 24 -6.83 -10.04 -3.42
CA ALA A 24 -7.75 -9.88 -2.29
C ALA A 24 -8.82 -10.97 -2.27
N LYS A 25 -9.35 -11.31 -3.44
CA LYS A 25 -10.30 -12.41 -3.57
C LYS A 25 -9.71 -13.73 -3.08
N GLU A 26 -8.46 -14.03 -3.46
CA GLU A 26 -7.77 -15.26 -3.01
C GLU A 26 -7.67 -15.35 -1.49
N ILE A 27 -7.39 -14.24 -0.82
CA ILE A 27 -7.22 -14.22 0.63
C ILE A 27 -8.52 -13.94 1.40
N GLY A 28 -9.62 -13.76 0.69
CA GLY A 28 -10.92 -13.47 1.31
C GLY A 28 -11.01 -12.07 1.90
N ALA A 29 -10.31 -11.10 1.36
CA ALA A 29 -10.33 -9.71 1.82
C ALA A 29 -11.21 -8.84 0.92
N ALA A 30 -12.01 -7.96 1.51
CA ALA A 30 -12.68 -6.90 0.78
C ALA A 30 -11.62 -5.89 0.32
N PHE A 31 -11.70 -5.44 -0.92
CA PHE A 31 -10.74 -4.51 -1.51
C PHE A 31 -11.44 -3.26 -2.02
N HIS A 32 -11.08 -2.11 -1.46
CA HIS A 32 -11.62 -0.82 -1.85
C HIS A 32 -10.49 0.08 -2.32
N ALA A 33 -10.59 0.58 -3.54
CA ALA A 33 -9.57 1.47 -4.08
C ALA A 33 -10.22 2.66 -4.79
N THR A 34 -9.66 3.83 -4.59
CA THR A 34 -10.06 5.06 -5.25
C THR A 34 -8.81 5.71 -5.80
N ALA A 35 -8.77 5.94 -7.12
CA ALA A 35 -7.60 6.49 -7.78
C ALA A 35 -8.00 7.44 -8.93
N PRO A 36 -8.57 8.63 -8.61
CA PRO A 36 -8.97 9.58 -9.64
C PRO A 36 -7.75 10.31 -10.21
N LEU A 37 -6.97 9.63 -11.02
CA LEU A 37 -5.74 10.14 -11.62
C LEU A 37 -5.94 10.38 -13.12
N PRO A 38 -5.29 11.41 -13.69
CA PRO A 38 -5.35 11.65 -15.13
C PRO A 38 -4.60 10.59 -15.92
N ALA A 39 -4.82 10.55 -17.24
CA ALA A 39 -4.18 9.57 -18.12
C ALA A 39 -2.66 9.68 -18.14
N GLU A 40 -2.12 10.86 -17.88
CA GLU A 40 -0.68 11.11 -17.80
C GLU A 40 -0.32 11.75 -16.47
N LEU A 41 0.78 11.32 -15.90
CA LEU A 41 1.28 11.84 -14.64
C LEU A 41 2.80 12.02 -14.76
N SER A 42 3.33 13.08 -14.19
CA SER A 42 4.75 13.43 -14.32
C SER A 42 5.69 12.59 -13.46
N ILE A 43 5.16 11.69 -12.65
CA ILE A 43 5.98 10.74 -11.88
C ILE A 43 6.50 9.63 -12.79
N ASP A 44 7.72 9.14 -12.51
CA ASP A 44 8.28 8.01 -13.23
C ASP A 44 7.42 6.76 -13.03
N GLU A 45 7.05 6.09 -14.13
CA GLU A 45 6.20 4.91 -14.06
C GLU A 45 6.82 3.77 -13.27
N ASP A 46 8.12 3.53 -13.42
CA ASP A 46 8.81 2.46 -12.70
C ASP A 46 8.79 2.71 -11.21
N ASP A 47 8.99 3.95 -10.78
CA ASP A 47 8.92 4.34 -9.38
C ASP A 47 7.50 4.14 -8.84
N LEU A 48 6.50 4.57 -9.58
CA LEU A 48 5.11 4.43 -9.17
C LEU A 48 4.71 2.95 -9.07
N CYS A 49 5.07 2.14 -10.06
CA CYS A 49 4.82 0.70 -10.03
C CYS A 49 5.49 0.03 -8.85
N SER A 50 6.77 0.32 -8.63
CA SER A 50 7.53 -0.25 -7.52
C SER A 50 6.89 0.13 -6.17
N PHE A 51 6.51 1.40 -6.02
CA PHE A 51 5.84 1.87 -4.80
C PHE A 51 4.53 1.12 -4.57
N LEU A 52 3.68 1.04 -5.58
CA LEU A 52 2.37 0.40 -5.46
C LEU A 52 2.46 -1.10 -5.22
N PHE A 53 3.38 -1.80 -5.88
CA PHE A 53 3.57 -3.23 -5.63
C PHE A 53 4.01 -3.49 -4.20
N ASN A 54 4.97 -2.74 -3.69
CA ASN A 54 5.42 -2.89 -2.30
C ASN A 54 4.31 -2.55 -1.31
N LEU A 55 3.58 -1.49 -1.57
CA LEU A 55 2.47 -1.04 -0.73
C LEU A 55 1.37 -2.10 -0.66
N LEU A 56 0.92 -2.59 -1.80
CA LEU A 56 -0.20 -3.50 -1.90
C LEU A 56 0.17 -4.94 -1.53
N ASP A 57 1.40 -5.37 -1.80
CA ASP A 57 1.89 -6.65 -1.29
C ASP A 57 1.90 -6.65 0.24
N ASN A 58 2.40 -5.58 0.84
CA ASN A 58 2.40 -5.41 2.29
C ASN A 58 0.98 -5.44 2.85
N ALA A 59 0.04 -4.74 2.21
CA ALA A 59 -1.34 -4.70 2.63
C ALA A 59 -2.02 -6.07 2.53
N ALA A 60 -1.79 -6.80 1.44
CA ALA A 60 -2.36 -8.14 1.23
C ALA A 60 -1.84 -9.14 2.26
N GLU A 61 -0.54 -9.10 2.57
CA GLU A 61 0.04 -9.95 3.59
C GLU A 61 -0.51 -9.65 4.98
N GLY A 62 -0.62 -8.36 5.29
CA GLY A 62 -1.21 -7.94 6.55
C GLY A 62 -2.64 -8.44 6.68
N ALA A 63 -3.45 -8.22 5.66
CA ALA A 63 -4.84 -8.65 5.66
C ALA A 63 -4.99 -10.18 5.78
N ALA A 64 -4.10 -10.93 5.11
CA ALA A 64 -4.09 -12.39 5.21
C ALA A 64 -3.80 -12.86 6.64
N GLY A 65 -3.08 -12.09 7.44
CA GLY A 65 -2.78 -12.38 8.83
C GLY A 65 -3.87 -11.99 9.82
N THR A 66 -4.97 -11.40 9.36
CA THR A 66 -6.09 -11.04 10.23
C THR A 66 -6.63 -12.28 10.94
N PRO A 67 -6.87 -12.21 12.26
CA PRO A 67 -7.36 -13.36 13.02
C PRO A 67 -8.64 -13.95 12.44
N SER A 68 -8.76 -15.26 12.53
CA SER A 68 -9.95 -16.00 12.09
C SER A 68 -11.20 -15.44 12.76
N GLY A 69 -12.27 -15.29 11.99
CA GLY A 69 -13.52 -14.75 12.46
C GLY A 69 -13.63 -13.23 12.39
N LYS A 70 -12.55 -12.54 12.05
CA LYS A 70 -12.57 -11.09 11.83
C LYS A 70 -12.56 -10.78 10.34
N PRO A 71 -13.24 -9.72 9.89
CA PRO A 71 -13.23 -9.35 8.47
C PRO A 71 -11.84 -8.90 8.03
N ARG A 72 -11.46 -9.29 6.81
CA ARG A 72 -10.24 -8.85 6.15
C ARG A 72 -10.57 -7.72 5.19
N GLU A 73 -9.83 -6.64 5.26
CA GLU A 73 -10.10 -5.47 4.43
C GLU A 73 -8.83 -4.74 4.05
N ILE A 74 -8.82 -4.25 2.81
CA ILE A 74 -7.77 -3.38 2.29
C ILE A 74 -8.45 -2.16 1.68
N ARG A 75 -8.00 -0.96 2.07
CA ARG A 75 -8.46 0.30 1.50
C ARG A 75 -7.27 1.09 0.99
N CYS A 76 -7.31 1.47 -0.27
CA CYS A 76 -6.24 2.22 -0.90
C CYS A 76 -6.80 3.46 -1.60
N SER A 77 -6.16 4.60 -1.44
CA SER A 77 -6.53 5.80 -2.15
C SER A 77 -5.30 6.49 -2.72
N LEU A 78 -5.44 6.96 -3.97
CA LEU A 78 -4.45 7.77 -4.65
C LEU A 78 -5.19 9.00 -5.19
N GLN A 79 -4.70 10.19 -4.88
CA GLN A 79 -5.30 11.42 -5.40
C GLN A 79 -4.26 12.53 -5.48
N ILE A 80 -4.47 13.43 -6.43
CA ILE A 80 -3.62 14.61 -6.58
C ILE A 80 -4.20 15.74 -5.76
N ARG A 81 -3.37 16.33 -4.91
CA ARG A 81 -3.72 17.52 -4.13
C ARG A 81 -2.58 18.51 -4.14
N GLN A 82 -2.82 19.72 -4.64
CA GLN A 82 -1.87 20.82 -4.55
C GLN A 82 -0.45 20.46 -5.04
N GLY A 83 -0.37 19.74 -6.16
CA GLY A 83 0.92 19.34 -6.72
C GLY A 83 1.56 18.10 -6.09
N TYR A 84 0.84 17.39 -5.24
CA TYR A 84 1.30 16.15 -4.62
C TYR A 84 0.43 14.99 -5.01
N LEU A 85 1.03 13.82 -5.16
CA LEU A 85 0.31 12.55 -5.25
C LEU A 85 0.18 11.99 -3.84
N ALA A 86 -0.99 12.12 -3.26
CA ALA A 86 -1.28 11.57 -1.94
C ALA A 86 -1.67 10.10 -2.07
N ILE A 87 -0.95 9.23 -1.38
CA ILE A 87 -1.19 7.78 -1.40
C ILE A 87 -1.42 7.34 0.04
N ARG A 88 -2.53 6.62 0.26
CA ARG A 88 -2.86 6.06 1.56
C ARG A 88 -3.36 4.63 1.37
N CYS A 89 -2.83 3.71 2.15
CA CYS A 89 -3.30 2.33 2.15
C CYS A 89 -3.45 1.84 3.58
N GLU A 90 -4.61 1.30 3.88
CA GLU A 90 -4.95 0.78 5.19
C GLU A 90 -5.40 -0.67 5.04
N ASN A 91 -4.95 -1.53 5.92
CA ASN A 91 -5.35 -2.93 5.91
C ASN A 91 -5.58 -3.45 7.33
N THR A 92 -6.48 -4.41 7.46
CA THR A 92 -6.58 -5.23 8.66
C THR A 92 -5.33 -6.09 8.79
N PHE A 93 -4.99 -6.50 10.00
CA PHE A 93 -3.82 -7.35 10.23
C PHE A 93 -3.94 -8.09 11.56
N SER A 94 -2.90 -8.82 11.92
CA SER A 94 -2.87 -9.62 13.16
C SER A 94 -2.93 -8.81 14.45
N GLY A 95 -2.66 -7.51 14.40
CA GLY A 95 -2.50 -6.66 15.58
C GLY A 95 -1.09 -6.70 16.17
N VAL A 96 -0.22 -7.51 15.62
CA VAL A 96 1.16 -7.66 16.09
C VAL A 96 2.13 -7.06 15.09
N VAL A 97 2.98 -6.16 15.57
CA VAL A 97 4.02 -5.52 14.78
C VAL A 97 5.38 -5.99 15.30
N ALA A 98 6.21 -6.48 14.39
CA ALA A 98 7.59 -6.84 14.72
C ALA A 98 8.50 -5.62 14.53
N LEU A 99 9.39 -5.39 15.47
CA LEU A 99 10.39 -4.33 15.43
C LEU A 99 11.77 -4.95 15.44
N ASP A 100 12.72 -4.33 14.73
CA ASP A 100 14.11 -4.71 14.84
C ASP A 100 14.75 -4.11 16.11
N GLU A 101 16.06 -4.35 16.31
CA GLU A 101 16.77 -3.87 17.50
C GLU A 101 16.83 -2.34 17.61
N GLU A 102 16.62 -1.64 16.50
CA GLU A 102 16.61 -0.17 16.41
C GLU A 102 15.19 0.41 16.45
N ASN A 103 14.18 -0.40 16.79
CA ASN A 103 12.77 -0.04 16.78
C ASN A 103 12.21 0.31 15.39
N ASN A 104 12.83 -0.20 14.33
CA ASN A 104 12.28 -0.08 12.99
C ASN A 104 11.27 -1.20 12.74
N LEU A 105 10.20 -0.87 12.03
CA LEU A 105 9.18 -1.86 11.69
C LEU A 105 9.72 -2.91 10.73
N LEU A 106 9.53 -4.16 11.10
CA LEU A 106 9.67 -5.29 10.20
C LEU A 106 8.31 -5.62 9.61
N THR A 107 8.28 -6.13 8.38
CA THR A 107 7.02 -6.60 7.79
C THR A 107 6.59 -7.92 8.42
N THR A 108 5.35 -8.32 8.18
CA THR A 108 4.81 -9.57 8.73
C THR A 108 5.51 -10.83 8.23
N LYS A 109 6.25 -10.74 7.15
CA LYS A 109 7.09 -11.84 6.64
C LYS A 109 8.44 -11.93 7.32
N THR A 110 8.58 -11.69 8.52
CA THR A 110 9.77 -11.29 9.24
C THR A 110 10.97 -12.23 9.24
N ALA A 111 10.86 -13.43 8.76
CA ALA A 111 11.92 -14.41 8.99
C ALA A 111 12.99 -14.45 7.90
N SER A 112 12.88 -13.74 6.81
CA SER A 112 13.84 -13.78 5.71
C SER A 112 14.41 -12.42 5.36
N ALA A 113 15.54 -12.43 4.64
CA ALA A 113 16.19 -11.22 4.18
C ALA A 113 15.33 -10.37 3.21
N ASP A 114 14.30 -10.96 2.64
CA ASP A 114 13.37 -10.27 1.75
C ASP A 114 12.34 -9.42 2.50
N HIS A 115 12.26 -9.58 3.80
CA HIS A 115 11.31 -8.88 4.64
C HIS A 115 11.84 -7.51 5.07
N GLY A 116 11.01 -6.51 4.99
CA GLY A 116 11.41 -5.12 5.24
C GLY A 116 11.86 -4.38 4.00
N TYR A 117 12.18 -5.08 2.92
CA TYR A 117 12.55 -4.44 1.65
C TYR A 117 11.43 -3.56 1.12
N GLY A 118 10.18 -3.98 1.29
CA GLY A 118 9.04 -3.20 0.84
C GLY A 118 8.99 -1.81 1.46
N LEU A 119 9.13 -1.72 2.79
CA LEU A 119 9.15 -0.42 3.47
C LEU A 119 10.40 0.39 3.12
N ILE A 120 11.56 -0.25 3.04
CA ILE A 120 12.80 0.41 2.64
C ILE A 120 12.66 1.02 1.25
N GLN A 121 12.14 0.24 0.30
CA GLN A 121 11.97 0.69 -1.07
C GLN A 121 10.96 1.83 -1.17
N MET A 122 9.84 1.73 -0.45
CA MET A 122 8.86 2.81 -0.42
C MET A 122 9.46 4.09 0.18
N ARG A 123 10.25 4.00 1.25
CA ARG A 123 10.92 5.15 1.84
C ARG A 123 11.91 5.79 0.88
N ARG A 124 12.66 4.98 0.14
CA ARG A 124 13.60 5.45 -0.86
C ARG A 124 12.90 6.23 -1.97
N ILE A 125 11.80 5.70 -2.47
CA ILE A 125 10.99 6.36 -3.50
C ILE A 125 10.39 7.65 -2.95
N ALA A 126 9.83 7.61 -1.74
CA ALA A 126 9.28 8.81 -1.11
C ALA A 126 10.35 9.91 -1.01
N ALA A 127 11.55 9.57 -0.56
CA ALA A 127 12.67 10.52 -0.45
C ALA A 127 13.05 11.11 -1.82
N LYS A 128 13.06 10.30 -2.87
CA LYS A 128 13.33 10.77 -4.23
C LYS A 128 12.35 11.86 -4.68
N TYR A 129 11.11 11.80 -4.22
CA TYR A 129 10.08 12.78 -4.54
C TYR A 129 9.84 13.79 -3.40
N GLY A 130 10.86 14.02 -2.60
CA GLY A 130 10.84 15.05 -1.56
C GLY A 130 9.88 14.80 -0.41
N SER A 131 9.57 13.53 -0.14
CA SER A 131 8.59 13.15 0.86
C SER A 131 9.15 12.14 1.87
N THR A 132 8.32 11.80 2.84
CA THR A 132 8.59 10.75 3.81
C THR A 132 7.43 9.76 3.81
N LEU A 133 7.69 8.56 4.30
CA LEU A 133 6.67 7.54 4.48
C LEU A 133 6.19 7.55 5.91
N SER A 134 4.88 7.70 6.09
CA SER A 134 4.25 7.63 7.41
C SER A 134 3.63 6.25 7.59
N VAL A 135 3.96 5.59 8.70
CA VAL A 135 3.41 4.29 9.05
C VAL A 135 2.77 4.41 10.43
N SER A 136 1.53 4.01 10.54
CA SER A 136 0.79 4.00 11.79
C SER A 136 -0.02 2.72 11.92
N TYR A 137 -0.33 2.33 13.16
CA TYR A 137 -1.12 1.13 13.40
C TYR A 137 -1.80 1.18 14.76
N ASN A 138 -2.86 0.40 14.88
CA ASN A 138 -3.53 0.10 16.14
C ASN A 138 -3.69 -1.42 16.25
N ALA A 139 -4.57 -1.90 17.12
CA ALA A 139 -4.76 -3.34 17.32
C ALA A 139 -5.38 -4.04 16.11
N GLU A 140 -6.01 -3.32 15.19
CA GLU A 140 -6.79 -3.89 14.09
C GLU A 140 -6.32 -3.45 12.71
N ARG A 141 -5.75 -2.25 12.58
CA ARG A 141 -5.44 -1.62 11.30
C ARG A 141 -4.00 -1.15 11.22
N PHE A 142 -3.42 -1.34 10.05
CA PHE A 142 -2.08 -0.87 9.69
C PHE A 142 -2.22 0.09 8.50
N THR A 143 -1.64 1.27 8.61
CA THR A 143 -1.79 2.34 7.62
C THR A 143 -0.44 2.85 7.14
N VAL A 144 -0.29 2.96 5.83
CA VAL A 144 0.87 3.57 5.18
C VAL A 144 0.40 4.77 4.38
N MET A 145 1.09 5.90 4.53
CA MET A 145 0.74 7.14 3.83
C MET A 145 1.99 7.85 3.34
N THR A 146 1.85 8.52 2.22
CA THR A 146 2.85 9.47 1.72
C THR A 146 2.20 10.51 0.81
N ALA A 147 2.91 11.60 0.56
CA ALA A 147 2.52 12.59 -0.44
C ALA A 147 3.75 12.89 -1.28
N LEU A 148 3.80 12.28 -2.46
CA LEU A 148 4.92 12.44 -3.40
C LEU A 148 4.79 13.75 -4.13
N LYS A 149 5.84 14.58 -4.09
CA LYS A 149 5.81 15.84 -4.81
C LYS A 149 5.92 15.57 -6.31
N LEU A 150 4.94 16.03 -7.08
CA LEU A 150 4.96 15.88 -8.53
C LEU A 150 5.96 16.87 -9.15
N PRO A 151 6.82 16.38 -10.05
CA PRO A 151 7.79 17.25 -10.75
C PRO A 151 7.13 18.32 -11.60
#